data_2d69d7f963da0c66b2742aad8f064a75
#
_entry.id   2d69d7f963da0c66b2742aad8f064a75
#
_cell.length_a   1.000
_cell.length_b   1.000
_cell.length_c   1.000
_cell.angle_alpha   90.00
_cell.angle_beta   90.00
_cell.angle_gamma   90.00
#
_symmetry.space_group_name_H-M   'P 1'
#
loop_
_entity.id
_entity.type
_entity.pdbx_description
1 polymer ?
#
loop_
_entity_poly.entity_id
_entity_poly.type
_entity_poly.pdbx_seq_one_letter_code
_entity_poly.pdbx_strand_id
1 'polypeptide(L)'
;MQEVKQPNKKPFIFYYLIALVAIMLINSLLVPQIVQRAVKEVDYNTFMQMTYDKQIDEVQVQDNQIVFTAKDDKTIYKTGLMDDPDRTQRLYDSGAKFSSEIVEEASPLLSFLISWLLPLIIIIGFGQLMYRHMAKKAGGDSMMFGMGGMGKSNAKVYVKSSNGIKFTDVAGEDEAKENLTEIVEYLHDPDKYKEIGASMPKGILLVGPPGTGKTMLAKAVAGEANVPFFSMSGSEFVEMFVGMGASKVRDLFRQAKEKAPCIVFIDEIDAIGKKRDGQVGGNDEREQTLNQLLTEMDGFEGNNGVIILAATNRPESLDPALLRSGRFDRRVPVELPDLKGREEILKVHARKIKVADNVDFNKIARMASGASGAELANIVNESALRAVRDGRKFATQADLEESIEVVIAGYQKKNAILTDKEKRIVAYHEIGHALVAAKQTNSAPVQKITIVPRTSGALGYTMQVEEEGNHYLMTKEEMENKIATLTGGRAAEEIAFGSVTTGASNDIEQATKLARGMITRYGMSKDFDMVAMETVTNQYLGGDSSLTCSMETQTSIDKEVVELVKRQHEKAGQILMENRAKLDELSQYLYEKETITGEEFMKILNS
;
A
#
# COMPACT_ATOMS: atom_id res chain seq x y z
N MET A 1 -5.39 -1.25 22.74
CA MET A 1 -4.03 -0.65 22.87
C MET A 1 -4.11 0.81 22.48
N GLN A 2 -3.55 1.72 23.29
CA GLN A 2 -3.47 3.13 22.93
C GLN A 2 -2.14 3.41 22.23
N GLU A 3 -2.18 4.11 21.10
CA GLU A 3 -1.00 4.57 20.37
C GLU A 3 -0.42 5.79 21.08
N VAL A 4 0.84 5.72 21.52
CA VAL A 4 1.54 6.87 22.09
C VAL A 4 2.15 7.68 20.94
N LYS A 5 1.51 8.78 20.57
CA LYS A 5 2.09 9.76 19.63
C LYS A 5 3.27 10.47 20.29
N GLN A 6 4.47 10.30 19.73
CA GLN A 6 5.60 11.14 20.11
C GLN A 6 5.36 12.57 19.62
N PRO A 7 5.71 13.60 20.40
CA PRO A 7 5.52 14.97 19.97
C PRO A 7 6.43 15.28 18.77
N ASN A 8 5.83 15.69 17.65
CA ASN A 8 6.52 16.10 16.42
C ASN A 8 7.31 17.38 16.69
N LYS A 9 8.59 17.26 17.05
CA LYS A 9 9.52 18.40 17.10
C LYS A 9 10.04 18.62 15.68
N LYS A 10 9.70 19.77 15.09
CA LYS A 10 10.23 20.17 13.77
C LYS A 10 11.75 20.20 13.84
N PRO A 11 12.47 19.66 12.83
CA PRO A 11 13.93 19.60 12.84
C PRO A 11 14.53 21.01 12.87
N PHE A 12 15.65 21.20 13.60
CA PHE A 12 16.33 22.47 13.76
C PHE A 12 16.71 23.15 12.43
N ILE A 13 16.99 22.36 11.41
CA ILE A 13 17.26 22.82 10.04
C ILE A 13 16.16 23.74 9.49
N PHE A 14 14.90 23.51 9.88
CA PHE A 14 13.78 24.35 9.47
C PHE A 14 13.86 25.78 10.05
N TYR A 15 14.33 25.92 11.27
CA TYR A 15 14.52 27.26 11.89
C TYR A 15 15.74 27.97 11.33
N TYR A 16 16.82 27.23 10.99
CA TYR A 16 17.99 27.79 10.29
C TYR A 16 17.65 28.24 8.88
N LEU A 17 16.83 27.49 8.15
CA LEU A 17 16.38 27.85 6.81
C LEU A 17 15.50 29.11 6.83
N ILE A 18 14.63 29.25 7.81
CA ILE A 18 13.82 30.45 8.02
C ILE A 18 14.70 31.65 8.36
N ALA A 19 15.70 31.49 9.24
CA ALA A 19 16.63 32.57 9.59
C ALA A 19 17.49 33.02 8.39
N LEU A 20 17.97 32.06 7.57
CA LEU A 20 18.71 32.34 6.38
C LEU A 20 17.88 33.08 5.32
N VAL A 21 16.66 32.66 5.09
CA VAL A 21 15.70 33.34 4.19
C VAL A 21 15.36 34.71 4.71
N ALA A 22 15.17 34.91 6.02
CA ALA A 22 14.92 36.20 6.62
C ALA A 22 16.11 37.17 6.44
N ILE A 23 17.33 36.70 6.65
CA ILE A 23 18.56 37.48 6.44
C ILE A 23 18.74 37.85 4.94
N MET A 24 18.47 36.90 4.03
CA MET A 24 18.48 37.18 2.59
C MET A 24 17.44 38.22 2.19
N LEU A 25 16.23 38.17 2.74
CA LEU A 25 15.18 39.14 2.48
C LEU A 25 15.53 40.54 3.04
N ILE A 26 16.11 40.59 4.23
CA ILE A 26 16.57 41.86 4.84
C ILE A 26 17.68 42.47 3.97
N ASN A 27 18.64 41.68 3.54
CA ASN A 27 19.76 42.17 2.74
C ASN A 27 19.31 42.58 1.32
N SER A 28 18.36 41.88 0.73
CA SER A 28 17.85 42.16 -0.63
C SER A 28 16.85 43.33 -0.69
N LEU A 29 16.02 43.51 0.35
CA LEU A 29 14.93 44.50 0.30
C LEU A 29 15.18 45.76 1.12
N LEU A 30 15.85 45.67 2.27
CA LEU A 30 16.02 46.83 3.19
C LEU A 30 17.30 47.61 2.93
N VAL A 31 18.43 46.96 2.64
CA VAL A 31 19.69 47.64 2.45
C VAL A 31 19.69 48.58 1.21
N PRO A 32 19.17 48.18 0.03
CA PRO A 32 19.08 49.08 -1.12
C PRO A 32 18.20 50.32 -0.88
N GLN A 33 17.11 50.18 -0.13
CA GLN A 33 16.18 51.28 0.12
C GLN A 33 16.74 52.34 1.07
N ILE A 34 17.63 51.96 1.99
CA ILE A 34 18.26 52.90 2.92
C ILE A 34 19.32 53.74 2.20
N VAL A 35 20.04 53.15 1.26
CA VAL A 35 21.10 53.84 0.47
C VAL A 35 20.49 54.80 -0.57
N GLN A 36 19.36 54.47 -1.19
CA GLN A 36 18.73 55.32 -2.23
C GLN A 36 18.04 56.59 -1.72
N ARG A 37 17.73 56.71 -0.44
CA ARG A 37 17.04 57.90 0.10
C ARG A 37 17.91 59.13 0.29
N ALA A 38 19.22 59.03 0.16
CA ALA A 38 20.17 60.13 0.42
C ALA A 38 20.66 60.88 -0.84
N VAL A 39 20.36 60.39 -2.05
CA VAL A 39 20.92 60.95 -3.31
C VAL A 39 19.79 61.33 -4.26
N LYS A 40 19.76 62.59 -4.71
CA LYS A 40 18.76 63.12 -5.66
C LYS A 40 19.27 63.01 -7.09
N GLU A 41 18.54 62.33 -7.95
CA GLU A 41 18.90 62.20 -9.35
C GLU A 41 18.41 63.43 -10.15
N VAL A 42 19.29 64.02 -10.96
CA VAL A 42 19.02 65.16 -11.81
C VAL A 42 19.57 64.93 -13.22
N ASP A 43 19.04 65.64 -14.21
CA ASP A 43 19.54 65.58 -15.58
C ASP A 43 20.88 66.33 -15.75
N TYR A 44 21.61 66.00 -16.82
CA TYR A 44 22.91 66.62 -17.09
C TYR A 44 22.80 68.14 -17.38
N ASN A 45 21.63 68.56 -17.91
CA ASN A 45 21.37 69.97 -18.14
C ASN A 45 21.32 70.80 -16.85
N THR A 46 20.60 70.21 -15.82
CA THR A 46 20.53 70.79 -14.48
C THR A 46 21.95 70.89 -13.85
N PHE A 47 22.78 69.87 -14.00
CA PHE A 47 24.19 69.90 -13.55
C PHE A 47 24.97 70.98 -14.24
N MET A 48 24.81 71.15 -15.57
CA MET A 48 25.47 72.23 -16.32
C MET A 48 25.02 73.61 -15.85
N GLN A 49 23.75 73.84 -15.65
CA GLN A 49 23.16 75.07 -15.20
C GLN A 49 23.69 75.45 -13.80
N MET A 50 23.69 74.52 -12.86
CA MET A 50 24.23 74.70 -11.51
C MET A 50 25.72 74.95 -11.52
N THR A 51 26.48 74.44 -12.52
CA THR A 51 27.89 74.71 -12.69
C THR A 51 28.09 76.16 -13.17
N TYR A 52 27.33 76.66 -14.14
CA TYR A 52 27.38 78.05 -14.63
C TYR A 52 26.98 79.05 -13.54
N ASP A 53 25.95 78.69 -12.72
CA ASP A 53 25.50 79.57 -11.64
C ASP A 53 26.41 79.53 -10.41
N LYS A 54 27.53 78.79 -10.46
CA LYS A 54 28.53 78.62 -9.40
C LYS A 54 27.96 78.09 -8.07
N GLN A 55 26.86 77.25 -8.18
CA GLN A 55 26.13 76.71 -7.03
C GLN A 55 26.74 75.40 -6.53
N ILE A 56 27.68 74.80 -7.25
CA ILE A 56 28.30 73.52 -6.91
C ILE A 56 29.50 73.74 -5.99
N ASP A 57 29.59 72.92 -4.92
CA ASP A 57 30.72 72.94 -3.99
C ASP A 57 31.74 71.85 -4.33
N GLU A 58 31.35 70.60 -4.44
CA GLU A 58 32.24 69.48 -4.70
C GLU A 58 31.65 68.55 -5.78
N VAL A 59 32.50 68.07 -6.68
CA VAL A 59 32.13 67.18 -7.78
C VAL A 59 33.08 66.00 -7.80
N GLN A 60 32.48 64.78 -7.81
CA GLN A 60 33.18 63.53 -8.00
C GLN A 60 32.76 62.89 -9.32
N VAL A 61 33.65 62.72 -10.23
CA VAL A 61 33.42 62.08 -11.52
C VAL A 61 33.73 60.59 -11.36
N GLN A 62 32.74 59.78 -11.57
CA GLN A 62 32.82 58.29 -11.55
C GLN A 62 32.71 57.76 -12.99
N ASP A 63 32.96 56.48 -13.20
CA ASP A 63 32.97 55.87 -14.54
C ASP A 63 31.67 56.05 -15.33
N ASN A 64 30.53 56.02 -14.69
CA ASN A 64 29.21 56.10 -15.33
C ASN A 64 28.33 57.26 -14.87
N GLN A 65 28.77 58.05 -13.88
CA GLN A 65 27.96 59.10 -13.27
C GLN A 65 28.85 60.22 -12.68
N ILE A 66 28.23 61.34 -12.48
CA ILE A 66 28.84 62.49 -11.75
C ILE A 66 27.99 62.65 -10.46
N VAL A 67 28.67 62.63 -9.33
CA VAL A 67 28.08 62.91 -8.02
C VAL A 67 28.55 64.28 -7.56
N PHE A 68 27.67 65.17 -7.13
CA PHE A 68 28.01 66.48 -6.72
C PHE A 68 27.17 67.03 -5.58
N THR A 69 27.68 68.03 -4.85
CA THR A 69 26.98 68.69 -3.75
C THR A 69 26.81 70.17 -4.07
N ALA A 70 25.66 70.77 -3.69
CA ALA A 70 25.41 72.21 -3.85
C ALA A 70 25.92 72.99 -2.62
N LYS A 71 26.29 74.27 -2.79
CA LYS A 71 26.84 75.16 -1.73
C LYS A 71 25.81 75.51 -0.67
N ASP A 72 24.49 75.57 -1.06
CA ASP A 72 23.45 76.06 -0.19
C ASP A 72 22.65 74.90 0.48
N ASP A 73 22.80 73.69 -0.04
CA ASP A 73 22.10 72.49 0.45
C ASP A 73 23.06 71.30 0.44
N LYS A 74 23.34 70.69 1.57
CA LYS A 74 24.22 69.52 1.68
C LYS A 74 23.58 68.24 1.05
N THR A 75 22.62 68.43 0.16
CA THR A 75 22.02 67.35 -0.60
C THR A 75 23.00 66.83 -1.64
N ILE A 76 23.14 65.51 -1.73
CA ILE A 76 23.99 64.86 -2.73
C ILE A 76 23.14 64.66 -3.99
N TYR A 77 23.63 65.16 -5.09
CA TYR A 77 23.02 65.00 -6.41
C TYR A 77 23.82 64.02 -7.24
N LYS A 78 23.17 63.30 -8.13
CA LYS A 78 23.84 62.46 -9.15
C LYS A 78 23.23 62.69 -10.52
N THR A 79 24.08 62.66 -11.54
CA THR A 79 23.68 62.73 -12.96
C THR A 79 24.50 61.73 -13.77
N GLY A 80 23.96 61.29 -14.93
CA GLY A 80 24.69 60.43 -15.85
C GLY A 80 25.91 61.19 -16.48
N LEU A 81 26.98 60.44 -16.77
CA LEU A 81 28.15 60.96 -17.46
C LEU A 81 27.80 61.17 -18.95
N MET A 82 28.05 62.36 -19.47
CA MET A 82 27.99 62.66 -20.91
C MET A 82 29.39 63.03 -21.43
N ASP A 83 29.62 62.74 -22.70
CA ASP A 83 30.87 63.12 -23.36
C ASP A 83 30.89 64.62 -23.60
N ASP A 84 31.63 65.33 -22.79
CA ASP A 84 31.69 66.80 -22.73
C ASP A 84 33.13 67.24 -22.57
N PRO A 85 33.80 67.67 -23.67
CA PRO A 85 35.23 68.09 -23.67
C PRO A 85 35.50 69.27 -22.77
N ASP A 86 34.52 70.17 -22.60
CA ASP A 86 34.73 71.44 -21.89
C ASP A 86 34.34 71.31 -20.39
N ARG A 87 33.94 70.15 -19.94
CA ARG A 87 33.47 69.90 -18.55
C ARG A 87 34.53 70.28 -17.52
N THR A 88 35.79 69.91 -17.73
CA THR A 88 36.87 70.15 -16.79
C THR A 88 37.17 71.66 -16.68
N GLN A 89 37.16 72.39 -17.80
CA GLN A 89 37.34 73.80 -17.82
C GLN A 89 36.22 74.56 -17.11
N ARG A 90 34.96 74.17 -17.37
CA ARG A 90 33.78 74.73 -16.68
C ARG A 90 33.77 74.51 -15.18
N LEU A 91 34.15 73.31 -14.73
CA LEU A 91 34.30 73.02 -13.30
C LEU A 91 35.37 73.88 -12.64
N TYR A 92 36.50 74.08 -13.33
CA TYR A 92 37.54 74.94 -12.85
C TYR A 92 37.07 76.39 -12.75
N ASP A 93 36.38 76.91 -13.75
CA ASP A 93 35.86 78.28 -13.81
C ASP A 93 34.72 78.54 -12.81
N SER A 94 34.00 77.48 -12.42
CA SER A 94 32.96 77.56 -11.40
C SER A 94 33.51 77.68 -9.98
N GLY A 95 34.78 77.32 -9.79
CA GLY A 95 35.41 77.23 -8.47
C GLY A 95 35.00 76.04 -7.61
N ALA A 96 34.35 75.05 -8.20
CA ALA A 96 34.00 73.82 -7.52
C ALA A 96 35.26 72.94 -7.33
N LYS A 97 35.35 72.24 -6.23
CA LYS A 97 36.38 71.23 -6.03
C LYS A 97 35.95 69.97 -6.80
N PHE A 98 36.80 69.49 -7.70
CA PHE A 98 36.48 68.30 -8.47
C PHE A 98 37.60 67.26 -8.38
N SER A 99 37.21 65.97 -8.32
CA SER A 99 38.11 64.83 -8.31
C SER A 99 37.53 63.69 -9.17
N SER A 100 38.44 62.85 -9.68
CA SER A 100 38.01 61.56 -10.22
C SER A 100 38.12 60.49 -9.13
N GLU A 101 37.25 59.55 -9.11
CA GLU A 101 37.27 58.42 -8.15
C GLU A 101 38.52 57.57 -8.44
N ILE A 102 39.38 57.42 -7.45
CA ILE A 102 40.48 56.44 -7.50
C ILE A 102 39.88 55.13 -7.00
N VAL A 103 39.51 54.22 -7.92
CA VAL A 103 39.04 52.91 -7.56
C VAL A 103 40.19 52.09 -6.99
N GLU A 104 40.32 52.04 -5.68
CA GLU A 104 41.13 51.00 -5.05
C GLU A 104 40.35 49.67 -5.22
N GLU A 105 40.82 48.82 -6.14
CA GLU A 105 40.28 47.47 -6.28
C GLU A 105 40.46 46.70 -4.96
N ALA A 106 39.40 46.64 -4.17
CA ALA A 106 39.37 45.75 -3.04
C ALA A 106 39.60 44.34 -3.57
N SER A 107 40.63 43.65 -3.08
CA SER A 107 40.98 42.28 -3.49
C SER A 107 39.72 41.42 -3.59
N PRO A 108 39.45 40.78 -4.75
CA PRO A 108 38.28 39.94 -4.92
C PRO A 108 38.15 38.84 -3.84
N LEU A 109 39.31 38.45 -3.30
CA LEU A 109 39.43 37.47 -2.21
C LEU A 109 38.92 38.03 -0.87
N LEU A 110 39.17 39.31 -0.60
CA LEU A 110 38.72 39.96 0.64
C LEU A 110 37.19 40.21 0.61
N SER A 111 36.66 40.61 -0.54
CA SER A 111 35.21 40.79 -0.74
C SER A 111 34.47 39.46 -0.61
N PHE A 112 35.01 38.37 -1.15
CA PHE A 112 34.46 37.03 -1.00
C PHE A 112 34.48 36.55 0.47
N LEU A 113 35.62 36.75 1.17
CA LEU A 113 35.75 36.37 2.58
C LEU A 113 34.75 37.11 3.48
N ILE A 114 34.59 38.41 3.27
CA ILE A 114 33.68 39.23 4.09
C ILE A 114 32.21 38.92 3.75
N SER A 115 31.86 38.76 2.47
CA SER A 115 30.48 38.57 2.05
C SER A 115 29.95 37.17 2.30
N TRP A 116 30.80 36.15 2.27
CA TRP A 116 30.40 34.75 2.37
C TRP A 116 30.89 34.03 3.64
N LEU A 117 32.14 34.25 4.03
CA LEU A 117 32.73 33.49 5.13
C LEU A 117 32.39 34.09 6.50
N LEU A 118 32.28 35.42 6.61
CA LEU A 118 31.93 36.08 7.86
C LEU A 118 30.49 35.74 8.34
N PRO A 119 29.44 35.77 7.50
CA PRO A 119 28.12 35.34 7.90
C PRO A 119 28.09 33.85 8.28
N LEU A 120 28.84 32.99 7.59
CA LEU A 120 28.95 31.57 7.90
C LEU A 120 29.58 31.32 9.29
N ILE A 121 30.66 32.05 9.63
CA ILE A 121 31.30 31.98 10.94
C ILE A 121 30.38 32.46 12.04
N ILE A 122 29.61 33.52 11.80
CA ILE A 122 28.63 34.05 12.76
C ILE A 122 27.51 33.03 13.01
N ILE A 123 27.01 32.38 11.95
CA ILE A 123 25.99 31.34 12.04
C ILE A 123 26.50 30.12 12.84
N ILE A 124 27.71 29.67 12.54
CA ILE A 124 28.35 28.54 13.26
C ILE A 124 28.62 28.92 14.72
N GLY A 125 29.13 30.11 14.99
CA GLY A 125 29.40 30.60 16.34
C GLY A 125 28.14 30.75 17.18
N PHE A 126 27.09 31.35 16.59
CA PHE A 126 25.77 31.44 17.25
C PHE A 126 25.13 30.08 17.47
N GLY A 127 25.27 29.16 16.50
CA GLY A 127 24.85 27.78 16.64
C GLY A 127 25.53 27.04 17.80
N GLN A 128 26.86 27.25 17.97
CA GLN A 128 27.61 26.67 19.08
C GLN A 128 27.23 27.29 20.44
N LEU A 129 26.99 28.60 20.48
CA LEU A 129 26.55 29.28 21.71
C LEU A 129 25.15 28.81 22.16
N MET A 130 24.23 28.68 21.21
CA MET A 130 22.89 28.18 21.47
C MET A 130 22.91 26.70 21.88
N TYR A 131 23.77 25.88 21.24
CA TYR A 131 24.02 24.51 21.63
C TYR A 131 24.51 24.37 23.07
N ARG A 132 25.50 25.19 23.48
CA ARG A 132 26.01 25.21 24.86
C ARG A 132 24.96 25.63 25.89
N HIS A 133 24.05 26.52 25.51
CA HIS A 133 22.96 26.96 26.39
C HIS A 133 21.86 25.91 26.55
N MET A 134 21.56 25.14 25.48
CA MET A 134 20.59 24.05 25.52
C MET A 134 21.17 22.76 26.15
N ALA A 135 22.44 22.47 25.96
CA ALA A 135 23.09 21.30 26.57
C ALA A 135 23.14 21.39 28.10
N LYS A 136 23.13 22.61 28.68
CA LYS A 136 23.04 22.80 30.14
C LYS A 136 21.64 22.60 30.73
N LYS A 137 20.58 22.58 29.90
CA LYS A 137 19.18 22.37 30.31
C LYS A 137 18.62 20.97 30.04
N ALA A 138 19.31 20.15 29.22
CA ALA A 138 18.95 18.76 28.94
C ALA A 138 20.11 17.89 29.40
N GLY A 139 19.88 17.12 30.46
CA GLY A 139 20.86 16.16 30.99
C GLY A 139 21.41 15.27 29.88
N GLY A 140 22.74 15.09 29.91
CA GLY A 140 23.58 14.57 28.84
C GLY A 140 23.07 13.33 28.14
N ASP A 141 23.00 13.39 26.84
CA ASP A 141 23.49 12.35 25.96
C ASP A 141 23.77 12.93 24.56
N SER A 142 24.82 12.44 23.96
CA SER A 142 25.49 12.89 22.77
C SER A 142 24.59 13.27 21.57
N MET A 143 24.59 14.57 21.20
CA MET A 143 24.15 15.02 19.89
C MET A 143 25.37 15.57 19.11
N MET A 144 26.06 14.69 18.42
CA MET A 144 27.05 15.04 17.43
C MET A 144 26.37 15.14 16.06
N PHE A 145 26.43 16.32 15.46
CA PHE A 145 25.98 16.67 14.10
C PHE A 145 24.55 16.24 13.68
N GLY A 146 23.73 17.16 13.23
CA GLY A 146 22.32 17.11 12.82
C GLY A 146 21.75 15.96 11.97
N MET A 147 22.44 14.85 11.84
CA MET A 147 21.96 13.58 11.24
C MET A 147 21.40 12.58 12.25
N GLY A 148 21.52 12.82 13.57
CA GLY A 148 21.06 11.87 14.60
C GLY A 148 19.54 11.71 14.76
N GLY A 149 18.74 12.49 14.04
CA GLY A 149 17.27 12.40 14.06
C GLY A 149 16.66 11.58 12.92
N MET A 150 17.41 11.34 11.84
CA MET A 150 16.88 10.65 10.65
C MET A 150 16.88 9.11 10.75
N GLY A 151 17.62 8.53 11.68
CA GLY A 151 17.67 7.09 11.89
C GLY A 151 16.82 6.57 13.06
N LYS A 152 15.95 7.39 13.65
CA LYS A 152 15.04 6.92 14.71
C LYS A 152 13.90 6.15 14.11
N SER A 153 13.64 4.98 14.69
CA SER A 153 12.49 4.15 14.36
C SER A 153 11.19 4.92 14.65
N ASN A 154 10.29 4.97 13.67
CA ASN A 154 8.90 5.45 13.85
C ASN A 154 7.98 4.30 14.31
N ALA A 155 8.53 3.27 14.94
CA ALA A 155 7.74 2.14 15.40
C ALA A 155 6.57 2.61 16.26
N LYS A 156 5.38 2.14 15.94
CA LYS A 156 4.19 2.38 16.74
C LYS A 156 4.30 1.51 17.99
N VAL A 157 4.46 2.16 19.14
CA VAL A 157 4.53 1.48 20.42
C VAL A 157 3.14 1.46 21.04
N TYR A 158 2.56 0.29 21.13
CA TYR A 158 1.32 0.06 21.85
C TYR A 158 1.64 -0.39 23.27
N VAL A 159 1.41 0.47 24.25
CA VAL A 159 1.58 0.12 25.68
C VAL A 159 0.39 -0.69 26.17
N LYS A 160 0.58 -1.37 27.30
CA LYS A 160 -0.47 -2.11 28.01
C LYS A 160 -1.75 -1.28 28.10
N SER A 161 -2.85 -1.83 27.57
CA SER A 161 -4.18 -1.23 27.66
C SER A 161 -5.13 -2.28 28.20
N SER A 162 -5.96 -1.89 29.14
CA SER A 162 -7.04 -2.74 29.65
C SER A 162 -8.06 -3.17 28.57
N ASN A 163 -8.05 -2.50 27.41
CA ASN A 163 -8.91 -2.77 26.25
C ASN A 163 -8.10 -3.27 25.03
N GLY A 164 -7.04 -4.03 25.23
CA GLY A 164 -6.27 -4.66 24.14
C GLY A 164 -7.10 -5.70 23.38
N ILE A 165 -6.81 -5.86 22.08
CA ILE A 165 -7.35 -6.96 21.26
C ILE A 165 -6.88 -8.29 21.88
N LYS A 166 -7.81 -9.24 22.07
CA LYS A 166 -7.57 -10.58 22.60
C LYS A 166 -7.90 -11.66 21.57
N PHE A 167 -7.55 -12.90 21.84
CA PHE A 167 -7.92 -14.04 21.00
C PHE A 167 -9.43 -14.19 20.84
N THR A 168 -10.22 -13.75 21.82
CA THR A 168 -11.69 -13.71 21.73
C THR A 168 -12.22 -12.72 20.70
N ASP A 169 -11.43 -11.74 20.29
CA ASP A 169 -11.77 -10.76 19.26
C ASP A 169 -11.36 -11.22 17.85
N VAL A 170 -10.59 -12.32 17.76
CA VAL A 170 -10.15 -12.96 16.53
C VAL A 170 -10.98 -14.24 16.36
N ALA A 171 -11.92 -14.25 15.43
CA ALA A 171 -12.71 -15.43 15.11
C ALA A 171 -12.03 -16.26 14.01
N GLY A 172 -12.27 -17.56 14.00
CA GLY A 172 -11.56 -18.52 13.15
C GLY A 172 -10.08 -18.67 13.53
N GLU A 173 -9.28 -19.29 12.67
CA GLU A 173 -7.84 -19.46 12.83
C GLU A 173 -7.45 -20.25 14.11
N ASP A 174 -8.22 -21.29 14.46
CA ASP A 174 -8.06 -21.99 15.72
C ASP A 174 -6.68 -22.65 15.83
N GLU A 175 -6.15 -23.23 14.73
CA GLU A 175 -4.81 -23.82 14.68
C GLU A 175 -3.68 -22.77 14.84
N ALA A 176 -3.87 -21.60 14.21
CA ALA A 176 -2.92 -20.51 14.37
C ALA A 176 -2.91 -19.96 15.80
N LYS A 177 -4.10 -19.83 16.43
CA LYS A 177 -4.23 -19.42 17.84
C LYS A 177 -3.59 -20.43 18.78
N GLU A 178 -3.79 -21.74 18.58
CA GLU A 178 -3.18 -22.79 19.40
C GLU A 178 -1.66 -22.68 19.37
N ASN A 179 -1.06 -22.59 18.18
CA ASN A 179 0.38 -22.38 18.01
C ASN A 179 0.91 -21.11 18.69
N LEU A 180 0.10 -20.04 18.73
CA LEU A 180 0.47 -18.77 19.33
C LEU A 180 0.19 -18.70 20.83
N THR A 181 -0.68 -19.56 21.36
CA THR A 181 -0.97 -19.68 22.79
C THR A 181 0.28 -20.15 23.57
N GLU A 182 1.07 -21.04 23.00
CA GLU A 182 2.36 -21.44 23.59
C GLU A 182 3.29 -20.23 23.84
N ILE A 183 3.25 -19.24 22.95
CA ILE A 183 4.06 -18.02 23.06
C ILE A 183 3.56 -17.15 24.20
N VAL A 184 2.24 -17.04 24.33
CA VAL A 184 1.59 -16.31 25.43
C VAL A 184 1.98 -16.96 26.76
N GLU A 185 1.90 -18.28 26.87
CA GLU A 185 2.30 -19.03 28.06
C GLU A 185 3.78 -18.81 28.39
N TYR A 186 4.66 -18.91 27.39
CA TYR A 186 6.08 -18.66 27.58
C TYR A 186 6.39 -17.24 28.08
N LEU A 187 5.69 -16.21 27.55
CA LEU A 187 5.88 -14.84 28.01
C LEU A 187 5.39 -14.63 29.46
N HIS A 188 4.45 -15.45 29.93
CA HIS A 188 3.97 -15.43 31.31
C HIS A 188 4.89 -16.20 32.28
N ASP A 189 5.35 -17.38 31.88
CA ASP A 189 6.16 -18.28 32.70
C ASP A 189 7.30 -18.91 31.88
N PRO A 190 8.39 -18.18 31.61
CA PRO A 190 9.53 -18.70 30.87
C PRO A 190 10.30 -19.81 31.60
N ASP A 191 10.22 -19.89 32.92
CA ASP A 191 11.00 -20.82 33.70
C ASP A 191 10.50 -22.26 33.58
N LYS A 192 9.19 -22.45 33.40
CA LYS A 192 8.55 -23.75 33.07
C LYS A 192 9.21 -24.43 31.85
N TYR A 193 9.54 -23.66 30.82
CA TYR A 193 10.18 -24.19 29.62
C TYR A 193 11.66 -24.45 29.80
N LYS A 194 12.36 -23.63 30.59
CA LYS A 194 13.79 -23.82 30.92
C LYS A 194 14.03 -25.06 31.74
N GLU A 195 13.15 -25.39 32.69
CA GLU A 195 13.26 -26.57 33.54
C GLU A 195 13.28 -27.88 32.72
N ILE A 196 12.58 -27.93 31.60
CA ILE A 196 12.54 -29.09 30.70
C ILE A 196 13.67 -29.03 29.66
N GLY A 197 14.39 -27.90 29.58
CA GLY A 197 15.41 -27.66 28.54
C GLY A 197 14.84 -27.27 27.16
N ALA A 198 13.56 -26.88 27.10
CA ALA A 198 12.96 -26.42 25.89
C ALA A 198 13.42 -25.00 25.53
N SER A 199 13.81 -24.80 24.27
CA SER A 199 14.14 -23.48 23.72
C SER A 199 12.98 -22.96 22.88
N MET A 200 12.44 -21.77 23.23
CA MET A 200 11.41 -21.13 22.42
C MET A 200 11.99 -20.52 21.15
N PRO A 201 11.24 -20.56 20.05
CA PRO A 201 11.63 -19.88 18.82
C PRO A 201 11.81 -18.39 19.07
N LYS A 202 12.89 -17.80 18.53
CA LYS A 202 13.15 -16.36 18.62
C LYS A 202 12.22 -15.57 17.71
N GLY A 203 11.90 -16.15 16.56
CA GLY A 203 11.07 -15.52 15.53
C GLY A 203 10.02 -16.46 14.97
N ILE A 204 8.85 -15.90 14.73
CA ILE A 204 7.70 -16.60 14.18
C ILE A 204 7.21 -15.84 12.96
N LEU A 205 7.01 -16.55 11.86
CA LEU A 205 6.54 -16.01 10.60
C LEU A 205 5.08 -16.41 10.37
N LEU A 206 4.19 -15.40 10.37
CA LEU A 206 2.79 -15.56 9.98
C LEU A 206 2.72 -15.52 8.46
N VAL A 207 2.24 -16.58 7.83
CA VAL A 207 2.17 -16.71 6.37
C VAL A 207 0.73 -16.97 5.92
N GLY A 208 0.30 -16.33 4.85
CA GLY A 208 -1.05 -16.56 4.32
C GLY A 208 -1.55 -15.45 3.40
N PRO A 209 -2.74 -15.61 2.83
CA PRO A 209 -3.34 -14.64 1.93
C PRO A 209 -3.53 -13.25 2.57
N PRO A 210 -3.64 -12.17 1.78
CA PRO A 210 -3.99 -10.86 2.31
C PRO A 210 -5.39 -10.88 2.93
N GLY A 211 -5.59 -10.06 3.97
CA GLY A 211 -6.90 -9.93 4.61
C GLY A 211 -7.28 -11.02 5.60
N THR A 212 -6.43 -12.04 5.84
CA THR A 212 -6.71 -13.13 6.80
C THR A 212 -6.54 -12.73 8.26
N GLY A 213 -6.06 -11.51 8.56
CA GLY A 213 -5.99 -11.02 9.94
C GLY A 213 -4.63 -11.21 10.62
N LYS A 214 -3.54 -11.50 9.91
CA LYS A 214 -2.18 -11.70 10.46
C LYS A 214 -1.75 -10.59 11.44
N THR A 215 -1.91 -9.34 11.06
CA THR A 215 -1.62 -8.18 11.91
C THR A 215 -2.51 -8.11 13.15
N MET A 216 -3.79 -8.50 13.02
CA MET A 216 -4.73 -8.55 14.15
C MET A 216 -4.38 -9.67 15.11
N LEU A 217 -4.00 -10.83 14.59
CA LEU A 217 -3.57 -11.98 15.37
C LEU A 217 -2.28 -11.66 16.17
N ALA A 218 -1.30 -11.00 15.55
CA ALA A 218 -0.09 -10.55 16.26
C ALA A 218 -0.40 -9.59 17.41
N LYS A 219 -1.36 -8.66 17.21
CA LYS A 219 -1.83 -7.77 18.29
C LYS A 219 -2.57 -8.52 19.39
N ALA A 220 -3.33 -9.56 19.02
CA ALA A 220 -4.05 -10.38 19.99
C ALA A 220 -3.08 -11.17 20.89
N VAL A 221 -1.99 -11.71 20.33
CA VAL A 221 -0.92 -12.36 21.11
C VAL A 221 -0.37 -11.41 22.18
N ALA A 222 -0.04 -10.17 21.79
CA ALA A 222 0.49 -9.17 22.72
C ALA A 222 -0.55 -8.75 23.78
N GLY A 223 -1.82 -8.64 23.37
CA GLY A 223 -2.93 -8.32 24.28
C GLY A 223 -3.22 -9.44 25.28
N GLU A 224 -3.12 -10.69 24.85
CA GLU A 224 -3.30 -11.87 25.70
C GLU A 224 -2.12 -12.03 26.67
N ALA A 225 -0.88 -11.90 26.17
CA ALA A 225 0.33 -11.92 26.99
C ALA A 225 0.50 -10.67 27.87
N ASN A 226 -0.29 -9.63 27.65
CA ASN A 226 -0.24 -8.36 28.37
C ASN A 226 1.18 -7.73 28.39
N VAL A 227 1.86 -7.76 27.24
CA VAL A 227 3.20 -7.20 27.03
C VAL A 227 3.17 -6.03 26.05
N PRO A 228 4.19 -5.13 26.06
CA PRO A 228 4.34 -4.10 25.05
C PRO A 228 4.45 -4.68 23.64
N PHE A 229 3.82 -3.98 22.66
CA PHE A 229 3.82 -4.37 21.26
C PHE A 229 4.44 -3.27 20.41
N PHE A 230 5.53 -3.58 19.74
CA PHE A 230 6.20 -2.71 18.77
C PHE A 230 5.80 -3.14 17.38
N SER A 231 5.19 -2.26 16.60
CA SER A 231 4.74 -2.59 15.24
C SER A 231 5.39 -1.66 14.22
N MET A 232 5.95 -2.26 13.17
CA MET A 232 6.53 -1.55 12.03
C MET A 232 6.25 -2.32 10.75
N SER A 233 6.01 -1.61 9.63
CA SER A 233 5.95 -2.25 8.31
C SER A 233 7.36 -2.42 7.74
N GLY A 234 7.61 -3.52 7.02
CA GLY A 234 8.85 -3.73 6.29
C GLY A 234 9.16 -2.60 5.32
N SER A 235 8.15 -1.98 4.74
CA SER A 235 8.29 -0.82 3.85
C SER A 235 8.84 0.43 4.56
N GLU A 236 8.61 0.58 5.88
CA GLU A 236 9.13 1.72 6.65
C GLU A 236 10.65 1.65 6.89
N PHE A 237 11.26 0.50 6.66
CA PHE A 237 12.72 0.35 6.69
C PHE A 237 13.39 0.69 5.37
N VAL A 238 12.63 0.72 4.25
CA VAL A 238 13.18 1.05 2.93
C VAL A 238 13.31 2.57 2.81
N GLU A 239 14.53 3.05 2.70
CA GLU A 239 14.86 4.48 2.63
C GLU A 239 15.69 4.80 1.39
N MET A 240 15.74 6.07 1.01
CA MET A 240 16.55 6.51 -0.14
C MET A 240 18.04 6.61 0.17
N PHE A 241 18.41 6.71 1.46
CA PHE A 241 19.80 6.86 1.90
C PHE A 241 20.33 5.56 2.51
N VAL A 242 21.45 5.11 1.98
CA VAL A 242 22.12 3.87 2.42
C VAL A 242 22.46 3.93 3.93
N GLY A 243 22.07 2.90 4.67
CA GLY A 243 22.32 2.75 6.09
C GLY A 243 21.24 3.30 7.02
N MET A 244 20.24 4.01 6.51
CA MET A 244 19.14 4.53 7.33
C MET A 244 18.19 3.43 7.79
N GLY A 245 17.84 2.49 6.92
CA GLY A 245 17.04 1.32 7.28
C GLY A 245 17.72 0.48 8.36
N ALA A 246 19.00 0.20 8.20
CA ALA A 246 19.80 -0.50 9.21
C ALA A 246 19.83 0.24 10.56
N SER A 247 19.86 1.58 10.55
CA SER A 247 19.79 2.38 11.78
C SER A 247 18.42 2.27 12.45
N LYS A 248 17.32 2.24 11.69
CA LYS A 248 15.96 2.04 12.22
C LYS A 248 15.80 0.65 12.85
N VAL A 249 16.36 -0.38 12.21
CA VAL A 249 16.38 -1.74 12.77
C VAL A 249 17.08 -1.73 14.13
N ARG A 250 18.29 -1.20 14.23
CA ARG A 250 19.03 -1.11 15.50
C ARG A 250 18.25 -0.36 16.58
N ASP A 251 17.64 0.76 16.24
CA ASP A 251 16.87 1.56 17.20
C ASP A 251 15.62 0.82 17.69
N LEU A 252 14.89 0.12 16.79
CA LEU A 252 13.74 -0.72 17.14
C LEU A 252 14.14 -1.82 18.14
N PHE A 253 15.18 -2.56 17.83
CA PHE A 253 15.65 -3.65 18.70
C PHE A 253 16.22 -3.16 20.03
N ARG A 254 16.89 -2.01 20.05
CA ARG A 254 17.32 -1.36 21.29
C ARG A 254 16.13 -1.01 22.18
N GLN A 255 15.09 -0.38 21.61
CA GLN A 255 13.86 -0.04 22.34
C GLN A 255 13.13 -1.29 22.86
N ALA A 256 13.10 -2.36 22.08
CA ALA A 256 12.51 -3.63 22.48
C ALA A 256 13.26 -4.27 23.67
N LYS A 257 14.59 -4.28 23.63
CA LYS A 257 15.44 -4.77 24.74
C LYS A 257 15.21 -3.98 26.04
N GLU A 258 15.04 -2.66 25.94
CA GLU A 258 14.77 -1.78 27.10
C GLU A 258 13.38 -2.04 27.74
N LYS A 259 12.42 -2.59 26.96
CA LYS A 259 11.04 -2.83 27.40
C LYS A 259 10.65 -4.30 27.46
N ALA A 260 11.61 -5.20 27.50
CA ALA A 260 11.35 -6.63 27.64
C ALA A 260 10.66 -6.94 29.00
N PRO A 261 9.72 -7.93 29.06
CA PRO A 261 9.26 -8.75 27.96
C PRO A 261 8.34 -7.99 26.99
N CYS A 262 8.51 -8.20 25.68
CA CYS A 262 7.73 -7.51 24.65
C CYS A 262 7.67 -8.32 23.34
N ILE A 263 6.78 -7.90 22.45
CA ILE A 263 6.69 -8.44 21.09
C ILE A 263 7.08 -7.35 20.09
N VAL A 264 7.97 -7.70 19.15
CA VAL A 264 8.30 -6.90 17.97
C VAL A 264 7.58 -7.52 16.78
N PHE A 265 6.75 -6.76 16.10
CA PHE A 265 6.01 -7.20 14.93
C PHE A 265 6.47 -6.43 13.67
N ILE A 266 6.87 -7.17 12.65
CA ILE A 266 7.27 -6.63 11.35
C ILE A 266 6.25 -7.11 10.32
N ASP A 267 5.39 -6.21 9.85
CA ASP A 267 4.44 -6.53 8.79
C ASP A 267 5.12 -6.42 7.41
N GLU A 268 4.66 -7.19 6.44
CA GLU A 268 5.21 -7.19 5.07
C GLU A 268 6.74 -7.34 5.05
N ILE A 269 7.27 -8.33 5.78
CA ILE A 269 8.72 -8.56 5.90
C ILE A 269 9.39 -8.78 4.53
N ASP A 270 8.66 -9.21 3.52
CA ASP A 270 9.13 -9.39 2.15
C ASP A 270 9.57 -8.08 1.48
N ALA A 271 9.17 -6.90 2.00
CA ALA A 271 9.67 -5.63 1.52
C ALA A 271 11.20 -5.48 1.70
N ILE A 272 11.77 -6.05 2.76
CA ILE A 272 13.21 -6.01 3.06
C ILE A 272 13.89 -7.38 2.91
N GLY A 273 13.11 -8.45 3.05
CA GLY A 273 13.62 -9.83 3.10
C GLY A 273 13.63 -10.58 1.77
N LYS A 274 13.50 -9.91 0.62
CA LYS A 274 13.42 -10.55 -0.70
C LYS A 274 14.75 -11.22 -1.08
N LYS A 275 14.68 -12.40 -1.74
CA LYS A 275 15.83 -13.10 -2.34
C LYS A 275 16.63 -12.18 -3.26
N ARG A 276 17.93 -12.44 -3.33
CA ARG A 276 18.87 -11.75 -4.23
C ARG A 276 18.59 -12.17 -5.67
N ASP A 277 17.97 -11.27 -6.43
CA ASP A 277 17.94 -11.39 -7.89
C ASP A 277 19.27 -10.81 -8.40
N GLY A 278 20.13 -11.62 -8.99
CA GLY A 278 21.50 -11.27 -9.39
C GLY A 278 21.67 -10.06 -10.36
N GLN A 279 20.77 -9.08 -10.31
CA GLN A 279 20.88 -7.83 -11.04
C GLN A 279 21.76 -6.84 -10.25
N VAL A 280 22.87 -6.47 -10.86
CA VAL A 280 23.81 -5.46 -10.37
C VAL A 280 23.17 -4.07 -10.49
N GLY A 281 22.87 -3.47 -9.34
CA GLY A 281 22.48 -2.06 -9.25
C GLY A 281 21.11 -1.80 -8.61
N GLY A 282 21.10 -1.33 -7.35
CA GLY A 282 19.95 -0.70 -6.71
C GLY A 282 19.41 -1.33 -5.43
N ASN A 283 19.99 -2.41 -4.89
CA ASN A 283 19.47 -3.10 -3.72
C ASN A 283 20.35 -2.97 -2.45
N ASP A 284 21.40 -2.17 -2.47
CA ASP A 284 22.39 -2.08 -1.37
C ASP A 284 21.73 -1.69 -0.03
N GLU A 285 20.74 -0.80 -0.03
CA GLU A 285 20.03 -0.37 1.17
C GLU A 285 19.19 -1.51 1.79
N ARG A 286 18.44 -2.23 0.94
CA ARG A 286 17.61 -3.36 1.42
C ARG A 286 18.49 -4.49 1.93
N GLU A 287 19.58 -4.81 1.25
CA GLU A 287 20.52 -5.85 1.67
C GLU A 287 21.20 -5.48 2.98
N GLN A 288 21.61 -4.22 3.15
CA GLN A 288 22.20 -3.73 4.39
C GLN A 288 21.19 -3.78 5.54
N THR A 289 19.95 -3.42 5.28
CA THR A 289 18.85 -3.48 6.27
C THR A 289 18.56 -4.93 6.67
N LEU A 290 18.46 -5.84 5.68
CA LEU A 290 18.29 -7.27 5.93
C LEU A 290 19.45 -7.83 6.78
N ASN A 291 20.70 -7.56 6.40
CA ASN A 291 21.86 -8.03 7.14
C ASN A 291 21.88 -7.48 8.58
N GLN A 292 21.45 -6.24 8.80
CA GLN A 292 21.29 -5.69 10.14
C GLN A 292 20.21 -6.42 10.93
N LEU A 293 19.04 -6.71 10.30
CA LEU A 293 17.97 -7.47 10.94
C LEU A 293 18.47 -8.86 11.37
N LEU A 294 19.17 -9.56 10.48
CA LEU A 294 19.76 -10.88 10.79
C LEU A 294 20.75 -10.78 11.95
N THR A 295 21.59 -9.75 11.97
CA THR A 295 22.56 -9.51 13.05
C THR A 295 21.87 -9.26 14.40
N GLU A 296 20.81 -8.45 14.41
CA GLU A 296 20.03 -8.19 15.63
C GLU A 296 19.33 -9.47 16.13
N MET A 297 18.79 -10.29 15.22
CA MET A 297 18.15 -11.57 15.58
C MET A 297 19.19 -12.58 16.14
N ASP A 298 20.36 -12.67 15.53
CA ASP A 298 21.42 -13.56 16.00
C ASP A 298 22.00 -13.09 17.35
N GLY A 299 22.09 -11.77 17.57
CA GLY A 299 22.59 -11.15 18.81
C GLY A 299 21.65 -11.27 20.02
N PHE A 300 20.51 -11.95 19.92
CA PHE A 300 19.67 -12.32 21.04
C PHE A 300 20.20 -13.60 21.72
N GLU A 301 21.36 -13.51 22.36
CA GLU A 301 21.86 -14.58 23.23
C GLU A 301 21.08 -14.55 24.55
N GLY A 302 20.39 -15.65 24.85
CA GLY A 302 19.61 -15.81 26.08
C GLY A 302 18.32 -14.97 26.04
N ASN A 303 17.28 -15.60 25.63
CA ASN A 303 15.89 -15.17 25.51
C ASN A 303 15.46 -14.12 26.58
N ASN A 304 15.78 -12.85 26.35
CA ASN A 304 15.49 -11.75 27.30
C ASN A 304 13.98 -11.37 27.29
N GLY A 305 13.08 -12.28 26.87
CA GLY A 305 11.63 -12.02 26.81
C GLY A 305 11.20 -11.18 25.59
N VAL A 306 12.07 -11.01 24.59
CA VAL A 306 11.68 -10.38 23.33
C VAL A 306 11.35 -11.45 22.29
N ILE A 307 10.15 -11.42 21.75
CA ILE A 307 9.71 -12.32 20.67
C ILE A 307 9.48 -11.50 19.41
N ILE A 308 9.97 -12.00 18.28
CA ILE A 308 9.82 -11.35 16.98
C ILE A 308 8.72 -12.07 16.21
N LEU A 309 7.66 -11.37 15.87
CA LEU A 309 6.65 -11.84 14.93
C LEU A 309 6.85 -11.11 13.60
N ALA A 310 6.76 -11.82 12.49
CA ALA A 310 6.71 -11.19 11.18
C ALA A 310 5.51 -11.72 10.37
N ALA A 311 5.05 -10.94 9.41
CA ALA A 311 3.97 -11.37 8.51
C ALA A 311 4.39 -11.17 7.05
N THR A 312 3.98 -12.10 6.19
CA THR A 312 4.14 -12.00 4.75
C THR A 312 3.02 -12.71 4.00
N ASN A 313 2.71 -12.20 2.82
CA ASN A 313 1.85 -12.88 1.85
C ASN A 313 2.67 -13.67 0.81
N ARG A 314 4.02 -13.56 0.85
CA ARG A 314 4.95 -14.14 -0.15
C ARG A 314 6.12 -14.86 0.53
N PRO A 315 5.86 -15.96 1.25
CA PRO A 315 6.94 -16.67 1.96
C PRO A 315 8.03 -17.19 1.03
N GLU A 316 7.68 -17.53 -0.21
CA GLU A 316 8.61 -18.02 -1.24
C GLU A 316 9.59 -16.95 -1.74
N SER A 317 9.24 -15.66 -1.60
CA SER A 317 10.11 -14.54 -1.99
C SER A 317 11.20 -14.24 -0.97
N LEU A 318 11.09 -14.77 0.26
CA LEU A 318 12.01 -14.47 1.34
C LEU A 318 13.39 -15.11 1.14
N ASP A 319 14.43 -14.37 1.57
CA ASP A 319 15.79 -14.90 1.62
C ASP A 319 15.86 -16.10 2.59
N PRO A 320 16.41 -17.23 2.15
CA PRO A 320 16.54 -18.43 2.99
C PRO A 320 17.27 -18.17 4.33
N ALA A 321 18.12 -17.15 4.40
CA ALA A 321 18.81 -16.77 5.63
C ALA A 321 17.84 -16.35 6.75
N LEU A 322 16.70 -15.73 6.41
CA LEU A 322 15.67 -15.39 7.40
C LEU A 322 14.99 -16.61 8.02
N LEU A 323 14.96 -17.72 7.30
CA LEU A 323 14.20 -18.93 7.64
C LEU A 323 15.07 -19.99 8.33
N ARG A 324 16.32 -19.65 8.68
CA ARG A 324 17.24 -20.54 9.41
C ARG A 324 16.88 -20.60 10.90
N SER A 325 17.25 -21.74 11.52
CA SER A 325 17.10 -21.92 12.97
C SER A 325 17.75 -20.77 13.75
N GLY A 326 17.05 -20.30 14.79
CA GLY A 326 17.46 -19.15 15.60
C GLY A 326 16.99 -17.79 15.04
N ARG A 327 16.25 -17.78 13.92
CA ARG A 327 15.62 -16.60 13.30
C ARG A 327 14.12 -16.81 13.19
N PHE A 328 13.53 -16.82 11.98
CA PHE A 328 12.11 -17.20 11.78
C PHE A 328 12.00 -18.71 11.56
N ASP A 329 12.23 -19.47 12.59
CA ASP A 329 12.27 -20.92 12.56
C ASP A 329 10.90 -21.58 12.74
N ARG A 330 9.91 -20.85 13.26
CA ARG A 330 8.51 -21.32 13.30
C ARG A 330 7.67 -20.56 12.27
N ARG A 331 6.98 -21.31 11.41
CA ARG A 331 5.99 -20.75 10.47
C ARG A 331 4.60 -21.12 10.95
N VAL A 332 3.73 -20.13 11.03
CA VAL A 332 2.32 -20.28 11.39
C VAL A 332 1.49 -19.88 10.17
N PRO A 333 0.84 -20.84 9.50
CA PRO A 333 -0.09 -20.52 8.42
C PRO A 333 -1.34 -19.84 9.00
N VAL A 334 -1.79 -18.79 8.32
CA VAL A 334 -3.02 -18.05 8.59
C VAL A 334 -3.80 -18.05 7.29
N GLU A 335 -4.65 -19.04 7.14
CA GLU A 335 -5.33 -19.39 5.89
C GLU A 335 -6.63 -18.60 5.71
N LEU A 336 -7.32 -18.81 4.59
CA LEU A 336 -8.69 -18.30 4.45
C LEU A 336 -9.60 -19.07 5.40
N PRO A 337 -10.57 -18.39 6.06
CA PRO A 337 -11.42 -19.03 7.06
C PRO A 337 -12.32 -20.10 6.42
N ASP A 338 -12.48 -21.21 7.09
CA ASP A 338 -13.45 -22.26 6.79
C ASP A 338 -14.90 -21.75 7.00
N LEU A 339 -15.90 -22.56 6.74
CA LEU A 339 -17.30 -22.18 6.88
C LEU A 339 -17.61 -21.68 8.30
N LYS A 340 -17.14 -22.42 9.32
CA LYS A 340 -17.36 -22.07 10.73
C LYS A 340 -16.64 -20.75 11.08
N GLY A 341 -15.39 -20.62 10.66
CA GLY A 341 -14.60 -19.40 10.85
C GLY A 341 -15.24 -18.18 10.17
N ARG A 342 -15.77 -18.33 8.94
CA ARG A 342 -16.50 -17.24 8.27
C ARG A 342 -17.75 -16.84 9.05
N GLU A 343 -18.53 -17.79 9.53
CA GLU A 343 -19.72 -17.51 10.33
C GLU A 343 -19.36 -16.77 11.63
N GLU A 344 -18.32 -17.21 12.33
CA GLU A 344 -17.84 -16.56 13.56
C GLU A 344 -17.31 -15.15 13.30
N ILE A 345 -16.54 -14.93 12.22
CA ILE A 345 -16.03 -13.62 11.82
C ILE A 345 -17.20 -12.67 11.53
N LEU A 346 -18.20 -13.13 10.77
CA LEU A 346 -19.41 -12.34 10.49
C LEU A 346 -20.12 -11.93 11.79
N LYS A 347 -20.30 -12.86 12.74
CA LYS A 347 -20.90 -12.59 14.05
C LYS A 347 -20.10 -11.59 14.88
N VAL A 348 -18.76 -11.69 14.88
CA VAL A 348 -17.89 -10.74 15.60
C VAL A 348 -18.03 -9.32 15.04
N HIS A 349 -18.07 -9.17 13.71
CA HIS A 349 -18.26 -7.87 13.09
C HIS A 349 -19.70 -7.35 13.23
N ALA A 350 -20.70 -8.23 13.18
CA ALA A 350 -22.10 -7.89 13.36
C ALA A 350 -22.41 -7.32 14.76
N ARG A 351 -21.66 -7.70 15.80
CA ARG A 351 -21.81 -7.12 17.14
C ARG A 351 -21.56 -5.59 17.17
N LYS A 352 -20.87 -5.04 16.17
CA LYS A 352 -20.54 -3.61 16.08
C LYS A 352 -21.63 -2.78 15.40
N ILE A 353 -22.60 -3.42 14.79
CA ILE A 353 -23.71 -2.79 14.07
C ILE A 353 -25.05 -3.31 14.60
N LYS A 354 -26.16 -2.68 14.19
CA LYS A 354 -27.50 -3.20 14.49
C LYS A 354 -27.95 -4.12 13.37
N VAL A 355 -28.20 -5.37 13.69
CA VAL A 355 -28.66 -6.41 12.77
C VAL A 355 -30.03 -6.92 13.23
N ALA A 356 -30.89 -7.33 12.31
CA ALA A 356 -32.17 -7.95 12.61
C ALA A 356 -31.95 -9.32 13.27
N ASP A 357 -32.84 -9.70 14.20
CA ASP A 357 -32.71 -10.92 14.99
C ASP A 357 -32.84 -12.21 14.17
N ASN A 358 -33.43 -12.15 12.98
CA ASN A 358 -33.69 -13.31 12.11
C ASN A 358 -32.61 -13.52 11.03
N VAL A 359 -31.40 -12.97 11.18
CA VAL A 359 -30.32 -13.17 10.21
C VAL A 359 -29.66 -14.53 10.39
N ASP A 360 -29.63 -15.30 9.31
CA ASP A 360 -28.92 -16.58 9.20
C ASP A 360 -27.46 -16.35 8.73
N PHE A 361 -26.55 -16.23 9.70
CA PHE A 361 -25.11 -16.05 9.41
C PHE A 361 -24.47 -17.27 8.75
N ASN A 362 -25.02 -18.48 8.93
CA ASN A 362 -24.52 -19.68 8.28
C ASN A 362 -24.77 -19.62 6.77
N LYS A 363 -25.99 -19.22 6.36
CA LYS A 363 -26.33 -18.98 4.95
C LYS A 363 -25.39 -17.92 4.33
N ILE A 364 -25.19 -16.81 5.03
CA ILE A 364 -24.27 -15.74 4.58
C ILE A 364 -22.83 -16.25 4.45
N ALA A 365 -22.34 -17.04 5.41
CA ALA A 365 -21.00 -17.62 5.38
C ALA A 365 -20.79 -18.61 4.21
N ARG A 366 -21.82 -19.38 3.85
CA ARG A 366 -21.81 -20.25 2.66
C ARG A 366 -21.71 -19.42 1.38
N MET A 367 -22.53 -18.39 1.24
CA MET A 367 -22.51 -17.49 0.09
C MET A 367 -21.19 -16.74 -0.07
N ALA A 368 -20.49 -16.45 1.04
CA ALA A 368 -19.18 -15.81 1.08
C ALA A 368 -18.01 -16.80 1.04
N SER A 369 -18.17 -17.93 0.33
CA SER A 369 -17.11 -18.94 0.19
C SER A 369 -15.84 -18.32 -0.42
N GLY A 370 -14.66 -18.62 0.17
CA GLY A 370 -13.38 -18.08 -0.26
C GLY A 370 -13.10 -16.63 0.18
N ALA A 371 -14.02 -15.97 0.88
CA ALA A 371 -13.81 -14.62 1.37
C ALA A 371 -12.81 -14.58 2.54
N SER A 372 -11.93 -13.62 2.52
CA SER A 372 -11.01 -13.31 3.62
C SER A 372 -11.73 -12.64 4.79
N GLY A 373 -11.11 -12.62 5.96
CA GLY A 373 -11.66 -11.92 7.13
C GLY A 373 -11.93 -10.43 6.89
N ALA A 374 -11.09 -9.77 6.08
CA ALA A 374 -11.27 -8.37 5.71
C ALA A 374 -12.49 -8.16 4.80
N GLU A 375 -12.72 -9.05 3.84
CA GLU A 375 -13.90 -9.01 2.96
C GLU A 375 -15.18 -9.28 3.75
N LEU A 376 -15.17 -10.23 4.68
CA LEU A 376 -16.30 -10.50 5.58
C LEU A 376 -16.63 -9.28 6.46
N ALA A 377 -15.63 -8.60 6.99
CA ALA A 377 -15.81 -7.35 7.72
C ALA A 377 -16.43 -6.26 6.84
N ASN A 378 -16.00 -6.18 5.58
CA ASN A 378 -16.54 -5.23 4.61
C ASN A 378 -18.00 -5.56 4.24
N ILE A 379 -18.35 -6.83 4.06
CA ILE A 379 -19.74 -7.27 3.82
C ILE A 379 -20.66 -6.77 4.95
N VAL A 380 -20.26 -6.96 6.20
CA VAL A 380 -21.04 -6.50 7.36
C VAL A 380 -21.18 -4.99 7.37
N ASN A 381 -20.10 -4.25 7.09
CA ASN A 381 -20.12 -2.80 7.03
C ASN A 381 -21.02 -2.27 5.89
N GLU A 382 -20.92 -2.87 4.68
CA GLU A 382 -21.76 -2.50 3.53
C GLU A 382 -23.24 -2.74 3.80
N SER A 383 -23.59 -3.83 4.51
CA SER A 383 -24.98 -4.11 4.90
C SER A 383 -25.55 -3.00 5.80
N ALA A 384 -24.75 -2.49 6.73
CA ALA A 384 -25.14 -1.37 7.58
C ALA A 384 -25.30 -0.06 6.79
N LEU A 385 -24.36 0.22 5.87
CA LEU A 385 -24.44 1.39 4.98
C LEU A 385 -25.69 1.32 4.08
N ARG A 386 -26.03 0.14 3.58
CA ARG A 386 -27.23 -0.08 2.78
C ARG A 386 -28.49 0.17 3.60
N ALA A 387 -28.58 -0.38 4.82
CA ALA A 387 -29.71 -0.15 5.71
C ALA A 387 -29.93 1.36 5.97
N VAL A 388 -28.86 2.12 6.22
CA VAL A 388 -28.94 3.59 6.41
C VAL A 388 -29.40 4.29 5.14
N ARG A 389 -28.91 3.89 3.97
CA ARG A 389 -29.28 4.46 2.66
C ARG A 389 -30.76 4.27 2.36
N ASP A 390 -31.34 3.16 2.82
CA ASP A 390 -32.76 2.83 2.68
C ASP A 390 -33.61 3.38 3.87
N GLY A 391 -33.05 4.21 4.74
CA GLY A 391 -33.73 4.82 5.88
C GLY A 391 -34.05 3.89 7.05
N ARG A 392 -33.46 2.68 7.07
CA ARG A 392 -33.66 1.68 8.12
C ARG A 392 -32.59 1.80 9.21
N LYS A 393 -32.89 1.31 10.42
CA LYS A 393 -32.02 1.40 11.59
C LYS A 393 -31.25 0.11 11.89
N PHE A 394 -31.46 -0.93 11.11
CA PHE A 394 -30.83 -2.24 11.26
C PHE A 394 -30.64 -2.89 9.89
N ALA A 395 -29.59 -3.68 9.75
CA ALA A 395 -29.31 -4.48 8.57
C ALA A 395 -30.13 -5.78 8.59
N THR A 396 -30.66 -6.18 7.44
CA THR A 396 -31.46 -7.39 7.24
C THR A 396 -30.65 -8.47 6.53
N GLN A 397 -31.22 -9.68 6.47
CA GLN A 397 -30.66 -10.78 5.66
C GLN A 397 -30.40 -10.35 4.21
N ALA A 398 -31.38 -9.69 3.58
CA ALA A 398 -31.24 -9.21 2.19
C ALA A 398 -30.12 -8.17 2.01
N ASP A 399 -29.86 -7.36 3.03
CA ASP A 399 -28.74 -6.41 2.97
C ASP A 399 -27.38 -7.10 2.99
N LEU A 400 -27.24 -8.14 3.81
CA LEU A 400 -26.02 -8.94 3.86
C LEU A 400 -25.82 -9.74 2.57
N GLU A 401 -26.87 -10.37 2.03
CA GLU A 401 -26.80 -11.08 0.76
C GLU A 401 -26.38 -10.16 -0.40
N GLU A 402 -26.99 -8.98 -0.54
CA GLU A 402 -26.58 -8.01 -1.56
C GLU A 402 -25.19 -7.43 -1.31
N SER A 403 -24.77 -7.31 -0.04
CA SER A 403 -23.43 -6.83 0.29
C SER A 403 -22.34 -7.81 -0.11
N ILE A 404 -22.61 -9.12 -0.07
CA ILE A 404 -21.70 -10.14 -0.63
C ILE A 404 -21.52 -9.87 -2.13
N GLU A 405 -22.60 -9.64 -2.85
CA GLU A 405 -22.56 -9.37 -4.28
C GLU A 405 -21.79 -8.07 -4.59
N VAL A 406 -21.98 -7.03 -3.75
CA VAL A 406 -21.25 -5.76 -3.89
C VAL A 406 -19.75 -5.97 -3.67
N VAL A 407 -19.35 -6.76 -2.69
CA VAL A 407 -17.94 -7.00 -2.39
C VAL A 407 -17.27 -7.88 -3.45
N ILE A 408 -17.97 -8.90 -3.96
CA ILE A 408 -17.43 -9.84 -4.97
C ILE A 408 -17.52 -9.25 -6.39
N ALA A 409 -18.70 -8.73 -6.78
CA ALA A 409 -19.01 -8.34 -8.16
C ALA A 409 -19.18 -6.81 -8.36
N GLY A 410 -19.06 -6.02 -7.28
CA GLY A 410 -19.21 -4.56 -7.31
C GLY A 410 -20.68 -4.11 -7.29
N TYR A 411 -20.88 -2.80 -7.25
CA TYR A 411 -22.21 -2.18 -7.21
C TYR A 411 -22.99 -2.41 -8.50
N GLN A 412 -24.33 -2.40 -8.38
CA GLN A 412 -25.21 -2.40 -9.55
C GLN A 412 -25.02 -1.11 -10.37
N LYS A 413 -24.84 -1.25 -11.68
CA LYS A 413 -24.75 -0.11 -12.60
C LYS A 413 -26.15 0.46 -12.87
N LYS A 414 -26.45 1.64 -12.33
CA LYS A 414 -27.74 2.31 -12.56
C LYS A 414 -27.92 2.85 -13.98
N ASN A 415 -26.83 3.11 -14.70
CA ASN A 415 -26.83 3.77 -16.01
C ASN A 415 -26.44 2.83 -17.17
N ALA A 416 -26.27 1.53 -16.93
CA ALA A 416 -26.02 0.59 -18.01
C ALA A 416 -27.36 0.14 -18.60
N ILE A 417 -27.76 0.77 -19.69
CA ILE A 417 -28.94 0.36 -20.47
C ILE A 417 -28.45 -0.68 -21.46
N LEU A 418 -28.66 -1.96 -21.16
CA LEU A 418 -28.51 -3.02 -22.14
C LEU A 418 -29.62 -2.88 -23.17
N THR A 419 -29.30 -3.04 -24.44
CA THR A 419 -30.32 -3.17 -25.47
C THR A 419 -31.13 -4.46 -25.25
N ASP A 420 -32.36 -4.51 -25.71
CA ASP A 420 -33.18 -5.73 -25.59
C ASP A 420 -32.49 -6.97 -26.15
N LYS A 421 -31.72 -6.80 -27.22
CA LYS A 421 -30.92 -7.87 -27.81
C LYS A 421 -29.83 -8.35 -26.84
N GLU A 422 -29.05 -7.42 -26.26
CA GLU A 422 -27.98 -7.75 -25.31
C GLU A 422 -28.57 -8.39 -24.06
N LYS A 423 -29.66 -7.84 -23.52
CA LYS A 423 -30.35 -8.40 -22.34
C LYS A 423 -30.79 -9.85 -22.57
N ARG A 424 -31.30 -10.16 -23.77
CA ARG A 424 -31.65 -11.54 -24.12
C ARG A 424 -30.41 -12.44 -24.22
N ILE A 425 -29.35 -11.97 -24.86
CA ILE A 425 -28.09 -12.73 -24.98
C ILE A 425 -27.55 -13.08 -23.59
N VAL A 426 -27.47 -12.08 -22.68
CA VAL A 426 -26.99 -12.30 -21.31
C VAL A 426 -27.90 -13.29 -20.56
N ALA A 427 -29.24 -13.20 -20.74
CA ALA A 427 -30.15 -14.14 -20.10
C ALA A 427 -29.91 -15.60 -20.53
N TYR A 428 -29.71 -15.83 -21.85
CA TYR A 428 -29.37 -17.17 -22.35
C TYR A 428 -27.98 -17.63 -21.85
N HIS A 429 -27.02 -16.72 -21.79
CA HIS A 429 -25.68 -16.99 -21.30
C HIS A 429 -25.72 -17.49 -19.84
N GLU A 430 -26.35 -16.73 -18.94
CA GLU A 430 -26.43 -17.07 -17.52
C GLU A 430 -27.25 -18.34 -17.28
N ILE A 431 -28.37 -18.52 -17.99
CA ILE A 431 -29.12 -19.78 -17.91
C ILE A 431 -28.33 -20.95 -18.50
N GLY A 432 -27.49 -20.71 -19.51
CA GLY A 432 -26.57 -21.71 -20.05
C GLY A 432 -25.66 -22.29 -18.96
N HIS A 433 -25.02 -21.45 -18.16
CA HIS A 433 -24.23 -21.89 -17.01
C HIS A 433 -25.07 -22.66 -15.99
N ALA A 434 -26.20 -22.10 -15.59
CA ALA A 434 -27.07 -22.69 -14.57
C ALA A 434 -27.63 -24.05 -14.99
N LEU A 435 -28.06 -24.19 -16.23
CA LEU A 435 -28.67 -25.41 -16.76
C LEU A 435 -27.62 -26.51 -16.92
N VAL A 436 -26.45 -26.21 -17.45
CA VAL A 436 -25.33 -27.16 -17.53
C VAL A 436 -24.93 -27.63 -16.13
N ALA A 437 -24.81 -26.73 -15.16
CA ALA A 437 -24.52 -27.08 -13.77
C ALA A 437 -25.59 -28.01 -13.18
N ALA A 438 -26.87 -27.67 -13.31
CA ALA A 438 -27.97 -28.41 -12.70
C ALA A 438 -28.20 -29.81 -13.32
N LYS A 439 -27.74 -30.04 -14.56
CA LYS A 439 -27.87 -31.33 -15.25
C LYS A 439 -26.63 -32.22 -15.14
N GLN A 440 -25.60 -31.78 -14.43
CA GLN A 440 -24.42 -32.59 -14.14
C GLN A 440 -24.42 -33.11 -12.70
N THR A 441 -23.73 -34.23 -12.50
CA THR A 441 -23.42 -34.76 -11.17
C THR A 441 -22.31 -33.94 -10.53
N ASN A 442 -22.28 -33.90 -9.19
CA ASN A 442 -21.21 -33.26 -8.44
C ASN A 442 -20.98 -31.77 -8.83
N SER A 443 -22.06 -31.04 -9.05
CA SER A 443 -22.05 -29.62 -9.30
C SER A 443 -22.74 -28.86 -8.16
N ALA A 444 -22.16 -27.75 -7.71
CA ALA A 444 -22.75 -26.95 -6.65
C ALA A 444 -24.12 -26.39 -7.08
N PRO A 445 -25.14 -26.42 -6.19
CA PRO A 445 -26.47 -25.92 -6.51
C PRO A 445 -26.47 -24.42 -6.85
N VAL A 446 -27.31 -24.06 -7.79
CA VAL A 446 -27.54 -22.68 -8.19
C VAL A 446 -28.34 -21.96 -7.10
N GLN A 447 -27.80 -20.85 -6.59
CA GLN A 447 -28.44 -20.03 -5.56
C GLN A 447 -29.17 -18.82 -6.15
N LYS A 448 -28.57 -18.19 -7.15
CA LYS A 448 -29.10 -16.97 -7.75
C LYS A 448 -28.57 -16.80 -9.18
N ILE A 449 -29.41 -16.29 -10.07
CA ILE A 449 -29.04 -15.93 -11.42
C ILE A 449 -29.53 -14.50 -11.67
N THR A 450 -28.67 -13.63 -12.21
CA THR A 450 -29.02 -12.25 -12.47
C THR A 450 -28.39 -11.74 -13.77
N ILE A 451 -29.10 -10.85 -14.46
CA ILE A 451 -28.63 -10.13 -15.64
C ILE A 451 -28.48 -8.64 -15.36
N VAL A 452 -28.43 -8.25 -14.08
CA VAL A 452 -28.22 -6.85 -13.68
C VAL A 452 -26.71 -6.55 -13.73
N PRO A 453 -26.27 -5.59 -14.59
CA PRO A 453 -24.86 -5.28 -14.75
C PRO A 453 -24.22 -4.74 -13.48
N ARG A 454 -22.96 -5.15 -13.24
CA ARG A 454 -22.15 -4.75 -12.07
C ARG A 454 -20.95 -3.87 -12.47
N THR A 455 -20.41 -3.13 -11.51
CA THR A 455 -19.28 -2.22 -11.76
C THR A 455 -17.95 -2.94 -12.04
N SER A 456 -17.82 -4.22 -11.67
CA SER A 456 -16.68 -5.07 -12.05
C SER A 456 -16.58 -5.35 -13.56
N GLY A 457 -17.63 -5.04 -14.31
CA GLY A 457 -17.72 -5.29 -15.76
C GLY A 457 -18.60 -6.49 -16.12
N ALA A 458 -19.03 -7.30 -15.15
CA ALA A 458 -19.97 -8.37 -15.38
C ALA A 458 -21.34 -7.81 -15.84
N LEU A 459 -21.91 -8.39 -16.90
CA LEU A 459 -23.24 -8.05 -17.41
C LEU A 459 -24.34 -8.87 -16.74
N GLY A 460 -23.99 -10.02 -16.20
CA GLY A 460 -24.77 -10.93 -15.39
C GLY A 460 -23.85 -11.84 -14.59
N TYR A 461 -24.40 -12.70 -13.79
CA TYR A 461 -23.66 -13.82 -13.15
C TYR A 461 -24.63 -14.88 -12.61
N THR A 462 -24.10 -16.09 -12.57
CA THR A 462 -24.75 -17.25 -11.95
C THR A 462 -23.99 -17.63 -10.68
N MET A 463 -24.64 -17.49 -9.52
CA MET A 463 -24.05 -17.85 -8.23
C MET A 463 -24.36 -19.30 -7.89
N GLN A 464 -23.31 -20.08 -7.69
CA GLN A 464 -23.37 -21.45 -7.19
C GLN A 464 -22.76 -21.48 -5.78
N VAL A 465 -23.37 -22.20 -4.87
CA VAL A 465 -22.92 -22.31 -3.47
C VAL A 465 -22.94 -23.77 -3.06
N GLU A 466 -21.82 -24.26 -2.57
CA GLU A 466 -21.70 -25.62 -2.04
C GLU A 466 -22.50 -25.77 -0.74
N GLU A 467 -23.31 -26.83 -0.63
CA GLU A 467 -24.17 -27.09 0.54
C GLU A 467 -23.37 -27.62 1.73
N GLU A 468 -22.34 -28.42 1.48
CA GLU A 468 -21.51 -29.05 2.50
C GLU A 468 -20.09 -28.49 2.41
N GLY A 469 -19.61 -27.89 3.48
CA GLY A 469 -18.24 -27.59 3.88
C GLY A 469 -17.17 -27.36 2.79
N ASN A 470 -15.96 -27.13 3.20
CA ASN A 470 -14.83 -26.93 2.28
C ASN A 470 -14.52 -28.23 1.52
N HIS A 471 -14.75 -28.24 0.21
CA HIS A 471 -14.29 -29.31 -0.68
C HIS A 471 -12.78 -29.13 -0.92
N TYR A 472 -11.96 -29.84 -0.18
CA TYR A 472 -10.49 -29.77 -0.28
C TYR A 472 -9.92 -30.55 -1.47
N LEU A 473 -10.66 -31.58 -1.94
CA LEU A 473 -10.22 -32.46 -3.03
C LEU A 473 -11.28 -32.47 -4.14
N MET A 474 -10.86 -32.12 -5.35
CA MET A 474 -11.69 -32.23 -6.55
C MET A 474 -11.24 -33.42 -7.39
N THR A 475 -12.17 -34.24 -7.80
CA THR A 475 -11.93 -35.33 -8.73
C THR A 475 -11.74 -34.79 -10.16
N LYS A 476 -11.16 -35.59 -11.03
CA LYS A 476 -11.04 -35.26 -12.46
C LYS A 476 -12.40 -34.95 -13.09
N GLU A 477 -13.42 -35.75 -12.75
CA GLU A 477 -14.78 -35.57 -13.26
C GLU A 477 -15.39 -34.24 -12.80
N GLU A 478 -15.24 -33.87 -11.53
CA GLU A 478 -15.72 -32.59 -11.01
C GLU A 478 -15.05 -31.40 -11.71
N MET A 479 -13.73 -31.48 -11.96
CA MET A 479 -13.02 -30.43 -12.67
C MET A 479 -13.47 -30.35 -14.14
N GLU A 480 -13.67 -31.47 -14.81
CA GLU A 480 -14.21 -31.52 -16.17
C GLU A 480 -15.64 -30.95 -16.21
N ASN A 481 -16.50 -31.28 -15.24
CA ASN A 481 -17.84 -30.73 -15.10
C ASN A 481 -17.83 -29.22 -14.89
N LYS A 482 -16.89 -28.73 -14.11
CA LYS A 482 -16.71 -27.28 -13.89
C LYS A 482 -16.29 -26.55 -15.17
N ILE A 483 -15.42 -27.17 -16.00
CA ILE A 483 -15.06 -26.62 -17.31
C ILE A 483 -16.31 -26.61 -18.23
N ALA A 484 -17.12 -27.69 -18.24
CA ALA A 484 -18.35 -27.71 -19.02
C ALA A 484 -19.33 -26.63 -18.58
N THR A 485 -19.49 -26.41 -17.26
CA THR A 485 -20.31 -25.32 -16.72
C THR A 485 -19.81 -23.95 -17.18
N LEU A 486 -18.49 -23.68 -17.09
CA LEU A 486 -17.88 -22.42 -17.56
C LEU A 486 -18.08 -22.19 -19.07
N THR A 487 -18.12 -23.24 -19.88
CA THR A 487 -18.37 -23.11 -21.33
C THR A 487 -19.86 -23.03 -21.68
N GLY A 488 -20.76 -23.28 -20.70
CA GLY A 488 -22.20 -23.36 -20.89
C GLY A 488 -22.84 -22.06 -21.40
N GLY A 489 -22.38 -20.90 -20.90
CA GLY A 489 -22.87 -19.60 -21.35
C GLY A 489 -22.66 -19.38 -22.85
N ARG A 490 -21.43 -19.59 -23.32
CA ARG A 490 -21.11 -19.49 -24.75
C ARG A 490 -21.86 -20.53 -25.59
N ALA A 491 -21.97 -21.77 -25.14
CA ALA A 491 -22.72 -22.80 -25.83
C ALA A 491 -24.22 -22.41 -25.98
N ALA A 492 -24.79 -21.77 -24.97
CA ALA A 492 -26.16 -21.27 -25.05
C ALA A 492 -26.32 -20.13 -26.09
N GLU A 493 -25.35 -19.22 -26.20
CA GLU A 493 -25.34 -18.19 -27.23
C GLU A 493 -25.29 -18.80 -28.64
N GLU A 494 -24.41 -19.76 -28.87
CA GLU A 494 -24.28 -20.48 -30.15
C GLU A 494 -25.57 -21.19 -30.55
N ILE A 495 -26.21 -21.87 -29.61
CA ILE A 495 -27.46 -22.62 -29.85
C ILE A 495 -28.65 -21.68 -30.07
N ALA A 496 -28.74 -20.58 -29.35
CA ALA A 496 -29.88 -19.67 -29.40
C ALA A 496 -29.81 -18.64 -30.55
N PHE A 497 -28.63 -18.13 -30.82
CA PHE A 497 -28.44 -17.01 -31.74
C PHE A 497 -27.56 -17.33 -32.95
N GLY A 498 -26.91 -18.48 -32.99
CA GLY A 498 -25.94 -18.85 -34.05
C GLY A 498 -24.71 -17.94 -34.09
N SER A 499 -24.44 -17.20 -33.02
CA SER A 499 -23.34 -16.27 -32.88
C SER A 499 -22.77 -16.28 -31.48
N VAL A 500 -21.55 -15.75 -31.34
CA VAL A 500 -20.84 -15.66 -30.06
C VAL A 500 -20.53 -14.21 -29.73
N THR A 501 -20.47 -13.87 -28.45
CA THR A 501 -20.15 -12.53 -27.99
C THR A 501 -18.84 -12.51 -27.18
N THR A 502 -18.39 -11.32 -26.84
CA THR A 502 -17.24 -11.10 -25.97
C THR A 502 -17.55 -11.36 -24.48
N GLY A 503 -18.81 -11.62 -24.13
CA GLY A 503 -19.27 -11.84 -22.76
C GLY A 503 -18.57 -13.01 -22.08
N ALA A 504 -18.25 -14.07 -22.83
CA ALA A 504 -17.62 -15.28 -22.33
C ALA A 504 -16.10 -15.17 -22.05
N SER A 505 -15.49 -13.97 -22.12
CA SER A 505 -14.02 -13.85 -22.03
C SER A 505 -13.45 -14.36 -20.70
N ASN A 506 -14.10 -14.04 -19.58
CA ASN A 506 -13.68 -14.49 -18.26
C ASN A 506 -13.87 -16.01 -18.07
N ASP A 507 -14.96 -16.57 -18.60
CA ASP A 507 -15.24 -18.00 -18.51
C ASP A 507 -14.22 -18.81 -19.31
N ILE A 508 -13.83 -18.31 -20.48
CA ILE A 508 -12.77 -18.91 -21.32
C ILE A 508 -11.44 -18.89 -20.56
N GLU A 509 -11.09 -17.78 -19.93
CA GLU A 509 -9.86 -17.67 -19.13
C GLU A 509 -9.85 -18.67 -17.98
N GLN A 510 -10.94 -18.76 -17.21
CA GLN A 510 -11.05 -19.68 -16.09
C GLN A 510 -11.08 -21.13 -16.53
N ALA A 511 -11.81 -21.48 -17.59
CA ALA A 511 -11.83 -22.82 -18.16
C ALA A 511 -10.43 -23.25 -18.64
N THR A 512 -9.70 -22.36 -19.31
CA THR A 512 -8.33 -22.59 -19.76
C THR A 512 -7.37 -22.78 -18.59
N LYS A 513 -7.45 -21.95 -17.56
CA LYS A 513 -6.63 -22.05 -16.35
C LYS A 513 -6.87 -23.37 -15.63
N LEU A 514 -8.12 -23.78 -15.50
CA LEU A 514 -8.49 -25.04 -14.86
C LEU A 514 -7.99 -26.24 -15.66
N ALA A 515 -8.22 -26.26 -16.98
CA ALA A 515 -7.75 -27.31 -17.87
C ALA A 515 -6.22 -27.44 -17.87
N ARG A 516 -5.51 -26.30 -17.88
CA ARG A 516 -4.05 -26.28 -17.78
C ARG A 516 -3.57 -26.88 -16.46
N GLY A 517 -4.17 -26.49 -15.33
CA GLY A 517 -3.83 -27.03 -14.02
C GLY A 517 -4.06 -28.55 -13.90
N MET A 518 -5.12 -29.07 -14.53
CA MET A 518 -5.39 -30.52 -14.60
C MET A 518 -4.23 -31.26 -15.26
N ILE A 519 -3.68 -30.71 -16.33
CA ILE A 519 -2.63 -31.34 -17.15
C ILE A 519 -1.25 -31.14 -16.50
N THR A 520 -0.92 -29.91 -16.10
CA THR A 520 0.45 -29.56 -15.71
C THR A 520 0.75 -29.77 -14.22
N ARG A 521 -0.28 -29.80 -13.37
CA ARG A 521 -0.13 -29.77 -11.92
C ARG A 521 -0.69 -30.98 -11.21
N TYR A 522 -1.88 -31.44 -11.63
CA TYR A 522 -2.61 -32.45 -10.86
C TYR A 522 -2.45 -33.88 -11.38
N GLY A 523 -1.64 -34.08 -12.43
CA GLY A 523 -1.42 -35.40 -13.00
C GLY A 523 -2.67 -36.06 -13.60
N MET A 524 -3.63 -35.24 -14.09
CA MET A 524 -4.90 -35.71 -14.64
C MET A 524 -4.87 -35.90 -16.17
N SER A 525 -3.69 -35.69 -16.78
CA SER A 525 -3.41 -36.01 -18.19
C SER A 525 -3.28 -37.52 -18.39
N LYS A 526 -3.56 -37.99 -19.62
CA LYS A 526 -3.27 -39.35 -20.03
C LYS A 526 -1.85 -39.50 -20.58
N ASP A 527 -1.32 -38.40 -21.14
CA ASP A 527 -0.02 -38.40 -21.84
C ASP A 527 1.14 -38.13 -20.88
N PHE A 528 0.90 -37.36 -19.81
CA PHE A 528 1.93 -36.96 -18.85
C PHE A 528 1.82 -37.64 -17.49
N ASP A 529 0.66 -38.24 -17.16
CA ASP A 529 0.41 -38.98 -15.92
C ASP A 529 0.87 -38.17 -14.67
N MET A 530 1.65 -38.78 -13.79
CA MET A 530 2.08 -38.21 -12.49
C MET A 530 3.33 -37.31 -12.60
N VAL A 531 3.46 -36.53 -13.67
CA VAL A 531 4.60 -35.60 -13.86
C VAL A 531 4.14 -34.15 -13.69
N ALA A 532 4.78 -33.43 -12.75
CA ALA A 532 4.53 -32.00 -12.59
C ALA A 532 5.31 -31.21 -13.64
N MET A 533 4.59 -30.45 -14.47
CA MET A 533 5.14 -29.66 -15.56
C MET A 533 5.24 -28.17 -15.25
N GLU A 534 4.78 -27.76 -14.07
CA GLU A 534 4.84 -26.37 -13.64
C GLU A 534 5.26 -26.24 -12.17
N THR A 535 5.91 -25.11 -11.87
CA THR A 535 6.19 -24.68 -10.49
C THR A 535 5.33 -23.46 -10.18
N VAL A 536 4.60 -23.50 -9.06
CA VAL A 536 3.78 -22.37 -8.60
C VAL A 536 4.61 -21.47 -7.71
N THR A 537 4.66 -20.19 -8.06
CA THR A 537 5.18 -19.11 -7.24
C THR A 537 4.02 -18.19 -6.82
N ASN A 538 4.21 -17.41 -5.74
CA ASN A 538 3.14 -16.54 -5.21
C ASN A 538 1.86 -17.28 -4.81
N GLN A 539 1.99 -18.39 -4.09
CA GLN A 539 0.89 -19.28 -3.70
C GLN A 539 -0.33 -18.55 -3.12
N TYR A 540 -0.12 -17.49 -2.35
CA TYR A 540 -1.17 -16.72 -1.68
C TYR A 540 -1.64 -15.47 -2.44
N LEU A 541 -1.08 -15.17 -3.62
CA LEU A 541 -1.38 -13.95 -4.40
C LEU A 541 -1.86 -14.25 -5.82
N GLY A 542 -2.49 -15.37 -6.02
CA GLY A 542 -3.05 -15.74 -7.32
C GLY A 542 -2.24 -16.79 -8.09
N GLY A 543 -1.09 -17.21 -7.54
CA GLY A 543 -0.37 -18.37 -8.05
C GLY A 543 0.23 -18.16 -9.43
N ASP A 544 1.21 -17.27 -9.57
CA ASP A 544 2.01 -17.25 -10.80
C ASP A 544 2.66 -18.63 -11.01
N SER A 545 2.44 -19.23 -12.16
CA SER A 545 3.04 -20.52 -12.51
C SER A 545 4.06 -20.35 -13.63
N SER A 546 5.16 -21.06 -13.51
CA SER A 546 6.15 -21.17 -14.56
C SER A 546 6.28 -22.62 -15.02
N LEU A 547 6.21 -22.83 -16.35
CA LEU A 547 6.42 -24.15 -16.92
C LEU A 547 7.88 -24.57 -16.79
N THR A 548 8.09 -25.81 -16.35
CA THR A 548 9.42 -26.41 -16.11
C THR A 548 9.74 -27.52 -17.11
N CYS A 549 9.17 -27.45 -18.29
CA CYS A 549 9.31 -28.47 -19.36
C CYS A 549 9.84 -27.86 -20.66
N SER A 550 10.25 -28.73 -21.60
CA SER A 550 10.75 -28.32 -22.93
C SER A 550 9.67 -27.64 -23.76
N MET A 551 10.04 -26.85 -24.76
CA MET A 551 9.11 -26.22 -25.70
C MET A 551 8.24 -27.24 -26.46
N GLU A 552 8.79 -28.41 -26.76
CA GLU A 552 8.05 -29.49 -27.42
C GLU A 552 6.93 -30.03 -26.51
N THR A 553 7.23 -30.24 -25.22
CA THR A 553 6.24 -30.61 -24.20
C THR A 553 5.20 -29.52 -24.02
N GLN A 554 5.58 -28.24 -24.01
CA GLN A 554 4.63 -27.12 -23.94
C GLN A 554 3.64 -27.14 -25.10
N THR A 555 4.12 -27.43 -26.33
CA THR A 555 3.26 -27.56 -27.51
C THR A 555 2.23 -28.70 -27.33
N SER A 556 2.65 -29.81 -26.72
CA SER A 556 1.75 -30.94 -26.44
C SER A 556 0.74 -30.62 -25.35
N ILE A 557 1.15 -29.92 -24.29
CA ILE A 557 0.26 -29.42 -23.26
C ILE A 557 -0.81 -28.49 -23.86
N ASP A 558 -0.41 -27.53 -24.71
CA ASP A 558 -1.34 -26.60 -25.34
C ASP A 558 -2.39 -27.33 -26.21
N LYS A 559 -1.99 -28.37 -26.94
CA LYS A 559 -2.93 -29.19 -27.70
C LYS A 559 -3.93 -29.92 -26.78
N GLU A 560 -3.45 -30.55 -25.72
CA GLU A 560 -4.32 -31.26 -24.77
C GLU A 560 -5.28 -30.33 -24.06
N VAL A 561 -4.85 -29.11 -23.68
CA VAL A 561 -5.73 -28.07 -23.12
C VAL A 561 -6.85 -27.70 -24.08
N VAL A 562 -6.52 -27.46 -25.36
CA VAL A 562 -7.52 -27.14 -26.39
C VAL A 562 -8.51 -28.29 -26.56
N GLU A 563 -8.04 -29.52 -26.64
CA GLU A 563 -8.89 -30.70 -26.79
C GLU A 563 -9.80 -30.91 -25.58
N LEU A 564 -9.28 -30.70 -24.37
CA LEU A 564 -10.06 -30.84 -23.14
C LEU A 564 -11.18 -29.80 -23.07
N VAL A 565 -10.85 -28.53 -23.29
CA VAL A 565 -11.85 -27.44 -23.27
C VAL A 565 -12.90 -27.65 -24.36
N LYS A 566 -12.48 -28.03 -25.59
CA LYS A 566 -13.38 -28.30 -26.69
C LYS A 566 -14.35 -29.45 -26.38
N ARG A 567 -13.84 -30.56 -25.84
CA ARG A 567 -14.67 -31.72 -25.44
C ARG A 567 -15.70 -31.34 -24.37
N GLN A 568 -15.32 -30.52 -23.38
CA GLN A 568 -16.25 -30.08 -22.34
C GLN A 568 -17.27 -29.04 -22.88
N HIS A 569 -16.87 -28.20 -23.84
CA HIS A 569 -17.78 -27.32 -24.55
C HIS A 569 -18.82 -28.08 -25.39
N GLU A 570 -18.40 -29.13 -26.10
CA GLU A 570 -19.30 -30.04 -26.85
C GLU A 570 -20.29 -30.74 -25.90
N LYS A 571 -19.82 -31.19 -24.72
CA LYS A 571 -20.68 -31.76 -23.66
C LYS A 571 -21.72 -30.75 -23.18
N ALA A 572 -21.30 -29.50 -22.91
CA ALA A 572 -22.23 -28.43 -22.52
C ALA A 572 -23.27 -28.18 -23.60
N GLY A 573 -22.86 -28.08 -24.85
CA GLY A 573 -23.75 -27.94 -26.01
C GLY A 573 -24.79 -29.07 -26.12
N GLN A 574 -24.35 -30.33 -25.91
CA GLN A 574 -25.27 -31.48 -25.93
C GLN A 574 -26.29 -31.38 -24.81
N ILE A 575 -25.88 -31.10 -23.56
CA ILE A 575 -26.80 -30.93 -22.42
C ILE A 575 -27.85 -29.84 -22.71
N LEU A 576 -27.42 -28.70 -23.29
CA LEU A 576 -28.32 -27.59 -23.63
C LEU A 576 -29.27 -27.95 -24.77
N MET A 577 -28.84 -28.69 -25.79
CA MET A 577 -29.70 -29.14 -26.89
C MET A 577 -30.74 -30.13 -26.42
N GLU A 578 -30.39 -31.08 -25.57
CA GLU A 578 -31.31 -32.03 -24.96
C GLU A 578 -32.38 -31.35 -24.07
N ASN A 579 -32.03 -30.18 -23.53
CA ASN A 579 -32.93 -29.41 -22.65
C ASN A 579 -33.37 -28.06 -23.28
N ARG A 580 -33.41 -27.97 -24.62
CA ARG A 580 -33.66 -26.73 -25.34
C ARG A 580 -34.94 -26.01 -24.88
N ALA A 581 -36.05 -26.71 -24.70
CA ALA A 581 -37.31 -26.13 -24.24
C ALA A 581 -37.16 -25.43 -22.87
N LYS A 582 -36.39 -26.04 -21.95
CA LYS A 582 -36.13 -25.46 -20.62
C LYS A 582 -35.16 -24.29 -20.70
N LEU A 583 -34.16 -24.34 -21.60
CA LEU A 583 -33.29 -23.21 -21.86
C LEU A 583 -34.09 -21.97 -22.31
N ASP A 584 -35.01 -22.14 -23.26
CA ASP A 584 -35.85 -21.06 -23.77
C ASP A 584 -36.82 -20.50 -22.71
N GLU A 585 -37.49 -21.40 -21.96
CA GLU A 585 -38.42 -21.04 -20.88
C GLU A 585 -37.72 -20.25 -19.77
N LEU A 586 -36.62 -20.78 -19.24
CA LEU A 586 -35.85 -20.15 -18.17
C LEU A 586 -35.21 -18.83 -18.59
N SER A 587 -34.68 -18.76 -19.83
CA SER A 587 -34.09 -17.54 -20.34
C SER A 587 -35.12 -16.43 -20.52
N GLN A 588 -36.33 -16.76 -20.99
CA GLN A 588 -37.43 -15.81 -21.08
C GLN A 588 -37.87 -15.33 -19.69
N TYR A 589 -37.98 -16.25 -18.72
CA TYR A 589 -38.34 -15.91 -17.35
C TYR A 589 -37.29 -15.00 -16.68
N LEU A 590 -35.98 -15.29 -16.88
CA LEU A 590 -34.89 -14.44 -16.39
C LEU A 590 -34.87 -13.07 -17.09
N TYR A 591 -35.13 -13.01 -18.41
CA TYR A 591 -35.24 -11.76 -19.14
C TYR A 591 -36.31 -10.82 -18.57
N GLU A 592 -37.47 -11.39 -18.16
CA GLU A 592 -38.59 -10.62 -17.60
C GLU A 592 -38.34 -10.21 -16.14
N LYS A 593 -37.78 -11.10 -15.32
CA LYS A 593 -37.56 -10.90 -13.88
C LYS A 593 -36.24 -10.20 -13.55
N GLU A 594 -35.26 -10.23 -14.47
CA GLU A 594 -33.86 -9.76 -14.32
C GLU A 594 -33.04 -10.47 -13.24
N THR A 595 -33.68 -11.07 -12.25
CA THR A 595 -33.05 -11.84 -11.17
C THR A 595 -34.00 -12.94 -10.74
N ILE A 596 -33.50 -14.16 -10.64
CA ILE A 596 -34.25 -15.33 -10.14
C ILE A 596 -33.45 -16.07 -9.06
N THR A 597 -34.17 -16.67 -8.12
CA THR A 597 -33.56 -17.50 -7.08
C THR A 597 -33.31 -18.92 -7.58
N GLY A 598 -32.39 -19.63 -6.93
CA GLY A 598 -32.17 -21.06 -7.23
C GLY A 598 -33.43 -21.93 -7.06
N GLU A 599 -34.28 -21.60 -6.09
CA GLU A 599 -35.56 -22.30 -5.88
C GLU A 599 -36.51 -22.09 -7.07
N GLU A 600 -36.66 -20.86 -7.56
CA GLU A 600 -37.47 -20.54 -8.74
C GLU A 600 -36.95 -21.27 -9.98
N PHE A 601 -35.62 -21.22 -10.17
CA PHE A 601 -34.93 -21.92 -11.26
C PHE A 601 -35.20 -23.42 -11.21
N MET A 602 -34.97 -24.07 -10.07
CA MET A 602 -35.21 -25.53 -9.92
C MET A 602 -36.66 -25.91 -10.06
N LYS A 603 -37.62 -25.09 -9.61
CA LYS A 603 -39.04 -25.32 -9.78
C LYS A 603 -39.42 -25.35 -11.26
N ILE A 604 -38.93 -24.43 -12.07
CA ILE A 604 -39.20 -24.37 -13.52
C ILE A 604 -38.47 -25.52 -14.24
N LEU A 605 -37.25 -25.85 -13.83
CA LEU A 605 -36.47 -26.93 -14.42
C LEU A 605 -37.13 -28.32 -14.24
N ASN A 606 -37.79 -28.52 -13.10
CA ASN A 606 -38.42 -29.80 -12.76
C ASN A 606 -39.91 -29.87 -13.13
N SER A 607 -40.53 -28.79 -13.57
CA SER A 607 -41.90 -28.77 -14.09
C SER A 607 -41.94 -29.32 -15.51
#